data_02f75a859c766f7dc9fe54ba92390430
#
_entry.id   02f75a859c766f7dc9fe54ba92390430
#
_cell.length_a   1.000
_cell.length_b   1.000
_cell.length_c   1.000
_cell.angle_alpha   90.00
_cell.angle_beta   90.00
_cell.angle_gamma   90.00
#
_symmetry.space_group_name_H-M   'P 1'
#
loop_
_entity.id
_entity.type
_entity.pdbx_description
1 polymer ?
#
loop_
_entity_poly.entity_id
_entity_poly.type
_entity_poly.pdbx_seq_one_letter_code
_entity_poly.pdbx_strand_id
1 'polypeptide(L)'
;MALLTPYWGLDGILILSSLMVCAYLFVTRKFNYWSKRGVKELAPTPFVGNFMDCILSRTSASEFVRDLYNYGEGLPFLGFYIFDKPYLLVRDPELVKHVLVKDFNYFADRYASADEKNDRLGYANVFMMKNPEWKSLRAKLTPIFTSGKLKKMFELMQIVADDLGKHLDSLHLEGKPHFMRNCCSMVRWTSNFK
;
A
#
# COMPACT_ATOMS: atom_id res chain seq x y z
N MET A 1 42.58 25.01 -12.90
CA MET A 1 42.84 24.05 -13.98
C MET A 1 41.50 23.60 -14.53
N ALA A 2 41.25 23.79 -15.83
CA ALA A 2 40.08 23.25 -16.49
C ALA A 2 40.20 21.75 -16.60
N LEU A 3 39.15 20.96 -16.34
CA LEU A 3 39.20 19.50 -16.28
C LEU A 3 39.21 18.88 -17.69
N LEU A 4 38.41 19.41 -18.62
CA LEU A 4 38.21 18.89 -19.99
C LEU A 4 38.31 19.98 -21.05
N THR A 5 37.82 21.20 -20.77
CA THR A 5 37.85 22.33 -21.70
C THR A 5 38.50 23.56 -21.05
N PRO A 6 38.95 24.57 -21.82
CA PRO A 6 39.51 25.82 -21.24
C PRO A 6 38.47 26.66 -20.51
N TYR A 7 37.19 26.29 -20.57
CA TYR A 7 36.08 27.07 -19.98
C TYR A 7 35.37 26.26 -18.86
N TRP A 8 35.45 26.73 -17.63
CA TRP A 8 34.83 26.13 -16.45
C TRP A 8 33.33 25.89 -16.60
N GLY A 9 32.62 26.83 -17.27
CA GLY A 9 31.18 26.71 -17.51
C GLY A 9 30.83 25.55 -18.45
N LEU A 10 31.63 25.27 -19.47
CA LEU A 10 31.43 24.17 -20.39
C LEU A 10 31.68 22.83 -19.69
N ASP A 11 32.72 22.71 -18.87
CA ASP A 11 33.00 21.52 -18.09
C ASP A 11 31.86 21.20 -17.12
N GLY A 12 31.29 22.21 -16.44
CA GLY A 12 30.13 22.05 -15.58
C GLY A 12 28.88 21.52 -16.32
N ILE A 13 28.59 22.06 -17.50
CA ILE A 13 27.47 21.61 -18.34
C ILE A 13 27.68 20.17 -18.81
N LEU A 14 28.89 19.80 -19.21
CA LEU A 14 29.23 18.44 -19.67
C LEU A 14 29.08 17.41 -18.53
N ILE A 15 29.56 17.74 -17.34
CA ILE A 15 29.42 16.88 -16.17
C ILE A 15 27.92 16.71 -15.80
N LEU A 16 27.16 17.82 -15.75
CA LEU A 16 25.75 17.77 -15.40
C LEU A 16 24.93 16.97 -16.44
N SER A 17 25.18 17.17 -17.73
CA SER A 17 24.53 16.42 -18.79
C SER A 17 24.86 14.93 -18.74
N SER A 18 26.12 14.58 -18.49
CA SER A 18 26.58 13.20 -18.32
C SER A 18 25.88 12.53 -17.12
N LEU A 19 25.82 13.21 -15.98
CA LEU A 19 25.10 12.71 -14.79
C LEU A 19 23.61 12.51 -15.07
N MET A 20 22.98 13.43 -15.80
CA MET A 20 21.57 13.32 -16.16
C MET A 20 21.29 12.14 -17.09
N VAL A 21 22.14 11.91 -18.08
CA VAL A 21 22.07 10.74 -18.98
C VAL A 21 22.29 9.45 -18.20
N CYS A 22 23.30 9.38 -17.34
CA CYS A 22 23.54 8.23 -16.50
C CYS A 22 22.36 7.92 -15.56
N ALA A 23 21.78 8.93 -14.94
CA ALA A 23 20.59 8.79 -14.10
C ALA A 23 19.39 8.27 -14.91
N TYR A 24 19.16 8.83 -16.10
CA TYR A 24 18.10 8.37 -17.01
C TYR A 24 18.28 6.89 -17.40
N LEU A 25 19.47 6.50 -17.85
CA LEU A 25 19.77 5.12 -18.23
C LEU A 25 19.65 4.16 -17.03
N PHE A 26 20.10 4.59 -15.85
CA PHE A 26 19.98 3.80 -14.63
C PHE A 26 18.53 3.51 -14.25
N VAL A 27 17.68 4.51 -14.31
CA VAL A 27 16.26 4.39 -13.93
C VAL A 27 15.47 3.59 -14.97
N THR A 28 15.73 3.82 -16.27
CA THR A 28 14.97 3.16 -17.35
C THR A 28 15.43 1.73 -17.66
N ARG A 29 16.59 1.30 -17.13
CA ARG A 29 17.17 -0.04 -17.42
C ARG A 29 16.23 -1.22 -17.15
N LYS A 30 15.28 -1.07 -16.23
CA LYS A 30 14.35 -2.12 -15.82
C LYS A 30 13.00 -2.06 -16.57
N PHE A 31 12.72 -1.00 -17.33
CA PHE A 31 11.43 -0.79 -17.97
C PHE A 31 11.12 -1.76 -19.11
N ASN A 32 12.09 -2.56 -19.54
CA ASN A 32 11.88 -3.63 -20.51
C ASN A 32 11.67 -5.01 -19.85
N TYR A 33 11.37 -5.06 -18.54
CA TYR A 33 11.24 -6.31 -17.79
C TYR A 33 10.09 -7.16 -18.27
N TRP A 34 8.92 -6.58 -18.49
CA TRP A 34 7.72 -7.26 -18.94
C TRP A 34 7.76 -7.55 -20.45
N SER A 35 8.18 -6.59 -21.25
CA SER A 35 8.34 -6.73 -22.68
C SER A 35 9.24 -7.93 -23.06
N LYS A 36 10.37 -8.09 -22.39
CA LYS A 36 11.28 -9.25 -22.57
C LYS A 36 10.64 -10.61 -22.23
N ARG A 37 9.55 -10.61 -21.46
CA ARG A 37 8.80 -11.81 -21.05
C ARG A 37 7.51 -12.02 -21.84
N GLY A 38 7.27 -11.20 -22.87
CA GLY A 38 6.06 -11.27 -23.68
C GLY A 38 4.78 -10.87 -22.93
N VAL A 39 4.92 -10.17 -21.80
CA VAL A 39 3.80 -9.65 -21.02
C VAL A 39 3.44 -8.27 -21.53
N LYS A 40 2.15 -8.04 -21.81
CA LYS A 40 1.66 -6.70 -22.17
C LYS A 40 1.82 -5.78 -20.96
N GLU A 41 2.40 -4.61 -21.21
CA GLU A 41 2.68 -3.64 -20.16
C GLU A 41 2.12 -2.27 -20.49
N LEU A 42 1.85 -1.47 -19.47
CA LEU A 42 1.60 -0.05 -19.62
C LEU A 42 2.94 0.68 -19.73
N ALA A 43 3.10 1.50 -20.75
CA ALA A 43 4.34 2.24 -20.99
C ALA A 43 4.70 3.11 -19.77
N PRO A 44 5.87 2.88 -19.13
CA PRO A 44 6.27 3.61 -17.94
C PRO A 44 6.85 4.98 -18.29
N THR A 45 6.56 5.98 -17.47
CA THR A 45 7.26 7.27 -17.51
C THR A 45 8.60 7.17 -16.77
N PRO A 46 9.67 7.81 -17.28
CA PRO A 46 10.96 7.83 -16.60
C PRO A 46 10.83 8.29 -15.15
N PHE A 47 11.66 7.73 -14.25
CA PHE A 47 11.74 7.97 -12.81
C PHE A 47 10.55 7.47 -11.97
N VAL A 48 9.33 7.57 -12.45
CA VAL A 48 8.10 7.36 -11.65
C VAL A 48 7.35 6.09 -12.04
N GLY A 49 7.65 5.55 -13.21
CA GLY A 49 6.87 4.43 -13.78
C GLY A 49 5.46 4.89 -14.17
N ASN A 50 4.46 4.13 -13.76
CA ASN A 50 3.04 4.45 -14.04
C ASN A 50 2.35 5.17 -12.87
N PHE A 51 3.08 5.55 -11.81
CA PHE A 51 2.50 6.05 -10.56
C PHE A 51 2.46 7.58 -10.45
N MET A 52 2.66 8.31 -11.56
CA MET A 52 2.76 9.77 -11.59
C MET A 52 1.54 10.47 -10.99
N ASP A 53 0.33 10.08 -11.39
CA ASP A 53 -0.90 10.75 -10.97
C ASP A 53 -1.19 10.58 -9.47
N CYS A 54 -0.79 9.44 -8.91
CA CYS A 54 -0.85 9.22 -7.46
C CYS A 54 0.14 10.11 -6.69
N ILE A 55 1.36 10.29 -7.21
CA ILE A 55 2.37 11.17 -6.60
C ILE A 55 1.91 12.63 -6.62
N LEU A 56 1.30 13.05 -7.71
CA LEU A 56 0.73 14.39 -7.86
C LEU A 56 -0.61 14.57 -7.11
N SER A 57 -1.04 13.54 -6.35
CA SER A 57 -2.33 13.55 -5.62
C SER A 57 -3.55 13.84 -6.51
N ARG A 58 -3.47 13.51 -7.80
CA ARG A 58 -4.58 13.64 -8.76
C ARG A 58 -5.55 12.47 -8.67
N THR A 59 -5.03 11.28 -8.37
CA THR A 59 -5.81 10.05 -8.20
C THR A 59 -5.38 9.34 -6.93
N SER A 60 -6.29 8.60 -6.30
CA SER A 60 -5.98 7.72 -5.19
C SER A 60 -5.33 6.41 -5.70
N ALA A 61 -4.61 5.70 -4.83
CA ALA A 61 -4.02 4.40 -5.21
C ALA A 61 -5.09 3.37 -5.62
N SER A 62 -6.29 3.43 -5.06
CA SER A 62 -7.41 2.55 -5.41
C SER A 62 -7.98 2.86 -6.80
N GLU A 63 -8.10 4.15 -7.15
CA GLU A 63 -8.52 4.58 -8.50
C GLU A 63 -7.47 4.19 -9.53
N PHE A 64 -6.20 4.38 -9.25
CA PHE A 64 -5.11 3.95 -10.11
C PHE A 64 -5.18 2.45 -10.42
N VAL A 65 -5.38 1.58 -9.41
CA VAL A 65 -5.52 0.14 -9.62
C VAL A 65 -6.77 -0.19 -10.44
N ARG A 66 -7.89 0.51 -10.21
CA ARG A 66 -9.12 0.37 -11.00
C ARG A 66 -8.89 0.74 -12.47
N ASP A 67 -8.19 1.83 -12.73
CA ASP A 67 -7.90 2.29 -14.09
C ASP A 67 -6.96 1.32 -14.82
N LEU A 68 -5.95 0.78 -14.13
CA LEU A 68 -5.12 -0.31 -14.64
C LEU A 68 -5.94 -1.56 -14.97
N TYR A 69 -6.90 -1.91 -14.08
CA TYR A 69 -7.78 -3.06 -14.28
C TYR A 69 -8.63 -2.89 -15.54
N ASN A 70 -9.21 -1.70 -15.74
CA ASN A 70 -10.01 -1.37 -16.93
C ASN A 70 -9.15 -1.33 -18.21
N TYR A 71 -7.95 -0.73 -18.12
CA TYR A 71 -7.02 -0.69 -19.27
C TYR A 71 -6.62 -2.09 -19.74
N GLY A 72 -6.49 -3.04 -18.83
CA GLY A 72 -6.17 -4.44 -19.15
C GLY A 72 -7.36 -5.27 -19.60
N GLU A 73 -8.48 -4.70 -20.06
CA GLU A 73 -9.65 -5.47 -20.47
C GLU A 73 -9.31 -6.50 -21.57
N GLY A 74 -9.81 -7.73 -21.38
CA GLY A 74 -9.50 -8.87 -22.27
C GLY A 74 -8.15 -9.55 -22.02
N LEU A 75 -7.31 -9.05 -21.09
CA LEU A 75 -6.03 -9.67 -20.74
C LEU A 75 -6.13 -10.44 -19.43
N PRO A 76 -5.48 -11.62 -19.31
CA PRO A 76 -5.44 -12.36 -18.04
C PRO A 76 -4.58 -11.67 -16.98
N PHE A 77 -3.60 -10.90 -17.38
CA PHE A 77 -2.72 -10.12 -16.52
C PHE A 77 -2.13 -8.93 -17.28
N LEU A 78 -1.68 -7.91 -16.56
CA LEU A 78 -1.06 -6.69 -17.08
C LEU A 78 0.18 -6.34 -16.28
N GLY A 79 1.29 -6.06 -16.96
CA GLY A 79 2.53 -5.55 -16.34
C GLY A 79 2.46 -4.02 -16.17
N PHE A 80 2.97 -3.53 -15.05
CA PHE A 80 3.11 -2.10 -14.80
C PHE A 80 4.31 -1.82 -13.89
N TYR A 81 4.63 -0.55 -13.67
CA TYR A 81 5.79 -0.15 -12.88
C TYR A 81 5.39 0.90 -11.84
N ILE A 82 5.88 0.71 -10.61
CA ILE A 82 5.86 1.75 -9.58
C ILE A 82 7.32 2.11 -9.31
N PHE A 83 7.71 3.32 -9.68
CA PHE A 83 9.10 3.75 -9.80
C PHE A 83 9.87 2.81 -10.75
N ASP A 84 10.97 2.22 -10.30
CA ASP A 84 11.80 1.28 -11.06
C ASP A 84 11.42 -0.20 -10.86
N LYS A 85 10.39 -0.49 -10.06
CA LYS A 85 9.98 -1.86 -9.71
C LYS A 85 8.86 -2.36 -10.59
N PRO A 86 9.02 -3.56 -11.20
CA PRO A 86 7.95 -4.18 -11.98
C PRO A 86 6.92 -4.83 -11.06
N TYR A 87 5.64 -4.65 -11.40
CA TYR A 87 4.48 -5.26 -10.76
C TYR A 87 3.60 -5.94 -11.80
N LEU A 88 2.88 -6.97 -11.39
CA LEU A 88 1.94 -7.69 -12.22
C LEU A 88 0.52 -7.58 -11.64
N LEU A 89 -0.41 -7.02 -12.40
CA LEU A 89 -1.83 -7.04 -12.08
C LEU A 89 -2.45 -8.31 -12.67
N VAL A 90 -2.88 -9.22 -11.81
CA VAL A 90 -3.57 -10.45 -12.22
C VAL A 90 -5.07 -10.18 -12.27
N ARG A 91 -5.72 -10.46 -13.40
CA ARG A 91 -7.14 -10.20 -13.65
C ARG A 91 -7.97 -11.48 -13.78
N ASP A 92 -7.40 -12.53 -14.33
CA ASP A 92 -8.08 -13.82 -14.50
C ASP A 92 -8.37 -14.46 -13.14
N PRO A 93 -9.65 -14.79 -12.82
CA PRO A 93 -10.04 -15.40 -11.56
C PRO A 93 -9.33 -16.73 -11.26
N GLU A 94 -9.06 -17.55 -12.27
CA GLU A 94 -8.35 -18.82 -12.05
C GLU A 94 -6.89 -18.58 -11.67
N LEU A 95 -6.21 -17.62 -12.28
CA LEU A 95 -4.86 -17.22 -11.87
C LEU A 95 -4.85 -16.62 -10.46
N VAL A 96 -5.83 -15.79 -10.12
CA VAL A 96 -6.00 -15.26 -8.76
C VAL A 96 -6.15 -16.40 -7.75
N LYS A 97 -6.96 -17.41 -8.06
CA LYS A 97 -7.13 -18.60 -7.21
C LYS A 97 -5.84 -19.42 -7.07
N HIS A 98 -5.05 -19.53 -8.15
CA HIS A 98 -3.73 -20.15 -8.08
C HIS A 98 -2.82 -19.42 -7.09
N VAL A 99 -2.66 -18.10 -7.26
CA VAL A 99 -1.77 -17.28 -6.42
C VAL A 99 -2.22 -17.24 -4.96
N LEU A 100 -3.53 -17.08 -4.71
CA LEU A 100 -4.04 -16.85 -3.35
C LEU A 100 -4.38 -18.14 -2.58
N VAL A 101 -4.54 -19.28 -3.26
CA VAL A 101 -4.98 -20.54 -2.63
C VAL A 101 -4.03 -21.69 -2.92
N LYS A 102 -3.85 -22.06 -4.20
CA LYS A 102 -3.08 -23.26 -4.55
C LYS A 102 -1.60 -23.11 -4.25
N ASP A 103 -1.03 -21.99 -4.71
CA ASP A 103 0.40 -21.70 -4.60
C ASP A 103 0.71 -20.67 -3.49
N PHE A 104 -0.21 -20.55 -2.51
CA PHE A 104 -0.12 -19.59 -1.43
C PHE A 104 1.23 -19.60 -0.69
N ASN A 105 1.86 -20.76 -0.55
CA ASN A 105 3.15 -20.87 0.14
C ASN A 105 4.26 -20.03 -0.52
N TYR A 106 4.18 -19.81 -1.84
CA TYR A 106 5.14 -18.97 -2.59
C TYR A 106 4.79 -17.47 -2.55
N PHE A 107 3.52 -17.15 -2.26
CA PHE A 107 2.98 -15.78 -2.28
C PHE A 107 2.45 -15.32 -0.92
N ALA A 108 2.84 -15.99 0.16
CA ALA A 108 2.30 -15.74 1.49
C ALA A 108 2.72 -14.37 2.07
N ASP A 109 3.89 -13.86 1.69
CA ASP A 109 4.41 -12.60 2.21
C ASP A 109 3.94 -11.41 1.38
N ARG A 110 3.35 -10.42 2.04
CA ARG A 110 3.00 -9.14 1.41
C ARG A 110 4.25 -8.30 1.19
N TYR A 111 4.22 -7.46 0.17
CA TYR A 111 5.29 -6.50 -0.08
C TYR A 111 5.41 -5.45 1.05
N ALA A 112 4.28 -5.07 1.64
CA ALA A 112 4.25 -4.16 2.77
C ALA A 112 4.94 -4.78 3.99
N SER A 113 5.81 -4.02 4.63
CA SER A 113 6.49 -4.38 5.87
C SER A 113 6.78 -3.11 6.67
N ALA A 114 6.77 -3.23 8.00
CA ALA A 114 7.23 -2.19 8.90
C ALA A 114 8.59 -2.57 9.48
N ASP A 115 9.37 -1.57 9.85
CA ASP A 115 10.67 -1.78 10.50
C ASP A 115 10.46 -1.94 12.00
N GLU A 116 10.92 -3.07 12.57
CA GLU A 116 10.80 -3.39 13.99
C GLU A 116 11.38 -2.31 14.92
N LYS A 117 12.46 -1.64 14.49
CA LYS A 117 13.13 -0.62 15.29
C LYS A 117 12.38 0.71 15.33
N ASN A 118 11.80 1.10 14.18
CA ASN A 118 11.17 2.41 14.01
C ASN A 118 9.66 2.37 14.24
N ASP A 119 9.00 1.26 13.90
CA ASP A 119 7.55 1.07 14.05
C ASP A 119 7.23 -0.33 14.56
N ARG A 120 7.40 -0.53 15.86
CA ARG A 120 7.14 -1.80 16.53
C ARG A 120 5.66 -2.23 16.44
N LEU A 121 4.72 -1.28 16.47
CA LEU A 121 3.29 -1.60 16.37
C LEU A 121 2.91 -2.03 14.95
N GLY A 122 3.43 -1.35 13.93
CA GLY A 122 3.27 -1.74 12.54
C GLY A 122 3.90 -3.10 12.26
N TYR A 123 5.12 -3.35 12.76
CA TYR A 123 5.79 -4.65 12.60
C TYR A 123 4.99 -5.80 13.24
N ALA A 124 4.44 -5.60 14.44
CA ALA A 124 3.62 -6.60 15.13
C ALA A 124 2.19 -6.77 14.55
N ASN A 125 1.83 -5.98 13.55
CA ASN A 125 0.52 -6.07 12.91
C ASN A 125 0.47 -7.29 11.96
N VAL A 126 -0.61 -8.07 12.09
CA VAL A 126 -0.88 -9.25 11.24
C VAL A 126 -0.84 -8.98 9.73
N PHE A 127 -1.07 -7.74 9.33
CA PHE A 127 -1.03 -7.33 7.93
C PHE A 127 0.40 -7.13 7.40
N MET A 128 1.32 -6.63 8.25
CA MET A 128 2.71 -6.30 7.88
C MET A 128 3.68 -7.44 8.18
N MET A 129 3.31 -8.31 9.11
CA MET A 129 4.15 -9.42 9.57
C MET A 129 4.45 -10.41 8.45
N LYS A 130 5.66 -10.96 8.47
CA LYS A 130 6.15 -11.97 7.51
C LYS A 130 6.05 -13.38 8.09
N ASN A 131 6.17 -14.39 7.22
CA ASN A 131 6.35 -15.77 7.65
C ASN A 131 7.75 -15.97 8.28
N PRO A 132 7.88 -16.88 9.28
CA PRO A 132 6.86 -17.82 9.80
C PRO A 132 5.93 -17.23 10.89
N GLU A 133 6.27 -16.05 11.47
CA GLU A 133 5.55 -15.44 12.60
C GLU A 133 4.08 -15.14 12.23
N TRP A 134 3.83 -14.66 11.01
CA TRP A 134 2.49 -14.40 10.51
C TRP A 134 1.59 -15.63 10.60
N LYS A 135 2.08 -16.81 10.18
CA LYS A 135 1.31 -18.06 10.19
C LYS A 135 0.93 -18.46 11.61
N SER A 136 1.86 -18.35 12.55
CA SER A 136 1.64 -18.63 13.97
C SER A 136 0.60 -17.70 14.57
N LEU A 137 0.74 -16.40 14.37
CA LEU A 137 -0.20 -15.39 14.89
C LEU A 137 -1.59 -15.56 14.25
N ARG A 138 -1.66 -15.75 12.93
CA ARG A 138 -2.92 -15.96 12.22
C ARG A 138 -3.70 -17.16 12.73
N ALA A 139 -3.01 -18.28 13.01
CA ALA A 139 -3.64 -19.48 13.58
C ALA A 139 -4.25 -19.21 14.96
N LYS A 140 -3.60 -18.39 15.80
CA LYS A 140 -4.12 -18.01 17.13
C LYS A 140 -5.30 -17.02 17.03
N LEU A 141 -5.32 -16.14 16.03
CA LEU A 141 -6.38 -15.15 15.85
C LEU A 141 -7.65 -15.72 15.23
N THR A 142 -7.55 -16.71 14.35
CA THR A 142 -8.70 -17.27 13.62
C THR A 142 -9.84 -17.73 14.54
N PRO A 143 -9.61 -18.43 15.68
CA PRO A 143 -10.69 -18.85 16.58
C PRO A 143 -11.41 -17.69 17.30
N ILE A 144 -10.81 -16.49 17.32
CA ILE A 144 -11.42 -15.30 17.94
C ILE A 144 -12.53 -14.73 17.06
N PHE A 145 -12.40 -14.86 15.74
CA PHE A 145 -13.33 -14.33 14.74
C PHE A 145 -14.37 -15.33 14.27
N THR A 146 -14.81 -16.26 15.14
CA THR A 146 -15.92 -17.15 14.83
C THR A 146 -17.26 -16.40 14.89
N SER A 147 -18.24 -16.84 14.09
CA SER A 147 -19.55 -16.19 14.00
C SER A 147 -20.25 -16.00 15.35
N GLY A 148 -20.13 -16.97 16.27
CA GLY A 148 -20.72 -16.87 17.61
C GLY A 148 -20.06 -15.82 18.49
N LYS A 149 -18.71 -15.70 18.41
CA LYS A 149 -17.98 -14.66 19.14
C LYS A 149 -18.20 -13.27 18.54
N LEU A 150 -18.27 -13.17 17.20
CA LEU A 150 -18.59 -11.92 16.52
C LEU A 150 -19.98 -11.39 16.89
N LYS A 151 -21.00 -12.26 17.00
CA LYS A 151 -22.33 -11.86 17.47
C LYS A 151 -22.29 -11.27 18.89
N LYS A 152 -21.57 -11.90 19.80
CA LYS A 152 -21.40 -11.37 21.18
C LYS A 152 -20.64 -10.05 21.21
N MET A 153 -19.61 -9.91 20.37
CA MET A 153 -18.90 -8.62 20.26
C MET A 153 -19.79 -7.52 19.67
N PHE A 154 -20.69 -7.85 18.76
CA PHE A 154 -21.63 -6.89 18.19
C PHE A 154 -22.57 -6.30 19.24
N GLU A 155 -23.10 -7.12 20.16
CA GLU A 155 -23.94 -6.65 21.29
C GLU A 155 -23.18 -5.64 22.15
N LEU A 156 -21.91 -5.92 22.46
CA LEU A 156 -21.06 -4.99 23.21
C LEU A 156 -20.77 -3.70 22.42
N MET A 157 -20.57 -3.81 21.11
CA MET A 157 -20.38 -2.64 20.25
C MET A 157 -21.63 -1.75 20.21
N GLN A 158 -22.83 -2.33 20.21
CA GLN A 158 -24.07 -1.56 20.26
C GLN A 158 -24.18 -0.76 21.57
N ILE A 159 -23.89 -1.37 22.70
CA ILE A 159 -23.90 -0.67 23.99
C ILE A 159 -22.95 0.54 23.98
N VAL A 160 -21.72 0.33 23.47
CA VAL A 160 -20.73 1.41 23.38
C VAL A 160 -21.14 2.49 22.37
N ALA A 161 -21.81 2.10 21.28
CA ALA A 161 -22.31 3.05 20.29
C ALA A 161 -23.46 3.91 20.85
N ASP A 162 -24.36 3.32 21.64
CA ASP A 162 -25.44 4.06 22.32
C ASP A 162 -24.86 5.05 23.36
N ASP A 163 -23.87 4.63 24.12
CA ASP A 163 -23.18 5.50 25.09
C ASP A 163 -22.46 6.66 24.40
N LEU A 164 -21.83 6.39 23.23
CA LEU A 164 -21.23 7.43 22.39
C LEU A 164 -22.29 8.40 21.85
N GLY A 165 -23.43 7.90 21.39
CA GLY A 165 -24.55 8.71 20.91
C GLY A 165 -25.00 9.69 21.99
N LYS A 166 -25.30 9.21 23.21
CA LYS A 166 -25.69 10.05 24.34
C LYS A 166 -24.65 11.11 24.70
N HIS A 167 -23.36 10.74 24.63
CA HIS A 167 -22.27 11.68 24.87
C HIS A 167 -22.21 12.79 23.81
N LEU A 168 -22.37 12.42 22.52
CA LEU A 168 -22.41 13.40 21.41
C LEU A 168 -23.61 14.35 21.54
N ASP A 169 -24.77 13.82 21.89
CA ASP A 169 -25.97 14.63 22.12
C ASP A 169 -25.77 15.63 23.27
N SER A 170 -25.16 15.21 24.37
CA SER A 170 -24.83 16.10 25.49
C SER A 170 -23.87 17.24 25.07
N LEU A 171 -22.85 16.94 24.28
CA LEU A 171 -21.90 17.93 23.77
C LEU A 171 -22.59 18.92 22.79
N HIS A 172 -23.52 18.43 21.99
CA HIS A 172 -24.30 19.27 21.07
C HIS A 172 -25.16 20.27 21.83
N LEU A 173 -25.84 19.81 22.87
CA LEU A 173 -26.66 20.67 23.76
C LEU A 173 -25.81 21.74 24.48
N GLU A 174 -24.56 21.43 24.80
CA GLU A 174 -23.64 22.37 25.43
C GLU A 174 -22.97 23.35 24.43
N GLY A 175 -23.24 23.23 23.13
CA GLY A 175 -22.64 24.08 22.08
C GLY A 175 -21.11 23.94 21.94
N LYS A 176 -20.53 22.86 22.46
CA LYS A 176 -19.08 22.64 22.41
C LYS A 176 -18.64 22.04 21.08
N PRO A 177 -17.49 22.50 20.52
CA PRO A 177 -16.96 21.91 19.30
C PRO A 177 -16.58 20.43 19.53
N HIS A 178 -17.02 19.54 18.63
CA HIS A 178 -16.77 18.11 18.72
C HIS A 178 -15.39 17.80 18.18
N PHE A 179 -14.47 17.39 19.03
CA PHE A 179 -13.16 16.91 18.63
C PHE A 179 -13.25 15.39 18.41
N MET A 180 -13.33 14.96 17.14
CA MET A 180 -13.46 13.55 16.73
C MET A 180 -12.46 12.63 17.44
N ARG A 181 -11.23 13.10 17.68
CA ARG A 181 -10.19 12.36 18.40
C ARG A 181 -10.57 12.01 19.84
N ASN A 182 -11.27 12.90 20.54
CA ASN A 182 -11.72 12.66 21.91
C ASN A 182 -12.84 11.62 21.95
N CYS A 183 -13.78 11.63 20.99
CA CYS A 183 -14.81 10.62 20.88
C CYS A 183 -14.23 9.23 20.61
N CYS A 184 -13.25 9.10 19.71
CA CYS A 184 -12.57 7.84 19.42
C CYS A 184 -11.78 7.31 20.64
N SER A 185 -11.16 8.18 21.44
CA SER A 185 -10.44 7.76 22.66
C SER A 185 -11.40 7.26 23.73
N MET A 186 -12.58 7.85 23.85
CA MET A 186 -13.62 7.43 24.80
C MET A 186 -14.18 6.04 24.46
N VAL A 187 -14.46 5.76 23.18
CA VAL A 187 -14.87 4.42 22.72
C VAL A 187 -13.81 3.37 23.04
N ARG A 188 -12.53 3.70 22.88
CA ARG A 188 -11.41 2.80 23.23
C ARG A 188 -11.34 2.55 24.72
N TRP A 189 -11.59 3.58 25.54
CA TRP A 189 -11.51 3.46 27.00
C TRP A 189 -12.64 2.59 27.54
N THR A 190 -13.89 2.85 27.14
CA THR A 190 -15.07 2.07 27.58
C THR A 190 -15.02 0.60 27.12
N SER A 191 -14.43 0.29 25.97
CA SER A 191 -14.29 -1.09 25.50
C SER A 191 -13.25 -1.92 26.28
N ASN A 192 -12.32 -1.28 27.01
CA ASN A 192 -11.30 -1.98 27.81
C ASN A 192 -11.76 -2.31 29.25
N PHE A 193 -12.90 -1.77 29.72
CA PHE A 193 -13.37 -1.94 31.11
C PHE A 193 -14.66 -2.77 31.24
N LYS A 194 -15.15 -3.37 30.14
CA LYS A 194 -16.25 -4.34 30.12
C LYS A 194 -15.78 -5.67 29.50
#